data_fb9652780c9f16f40dd01e2a5c0ce85e
#
_entry.id   fb9652780c9f16f40dd01e2a5c0ce85e
#
_cell.length_a   1.000
_cell.length_b   1.000
_cell.length_c   1.000
_cell.angle_alpha   90.00
_cell.angle_beta   90.00
_cell.angle_gamma   90.00
#
_symmetry.space_group_name_H-M   'P 1'
#
loop_
_entity.id
_entity.type
_entity.pdbx_description
1 polymer ?
#
loop_
_entity_poly.entity_id
_entity_poly.type
_entity_poly.pdbx_seq_one_letter_code
_entity_poly.pdbx_strand_id
1 'polypeptide(L)'
;TSSPTKITSVIEEHIVCCKYSGMRGIMARKEMITIDKILDTAFAMTREEGFANVTARRVAAKAGCSTQPIFRVYKNMEELWDAVYERAAAYFLDYYSLYPRTGKTPFANLGMAYIAFAREERHLFELLFVSDNQDGKHKKKRMYEILNGDAGNVVYEINLARVAGCPDPGDLFMKMWIFIHGAACMSLTGDYDLTDLQTMQLLEHSYYAFYNETTRG
;
A
#
# COMPACT_ATOMS: atom_id res chain seq x y z
N THR A 1 -11.22 17.68 -3.78
CA THR A 1 -11.57 16.52 -4.62
C THR A 1 -10.49 16.37 -5.66
N SER A 2 -9.41 15.66 -5.30
CA SER A 2 -8.37 15.28 -6.27
C SER A 2 -8.91 14.14 -7.12
N SER A 3 -8.82 14.30 -8.44
CA SER A 3 -9.09 13.22 -9.39
C SER A 3 -8.08 12.09 -9.16
N PRO A 4 -8.45 10.81 -9.29
CA PRO A 4 -7.53 9.69 -9.14
C PRO A 4 -6.37 9.85 -10.13
N THR A 5 -5.16 9.56 -9.66
CA THR A 5 -3.97 9.60 -10.50
C THR A 5 -4.02 8.50 -11.56
N LYS A 6 -3.22 8.65 -12.63
CA LYS A 6 -3.15 7.66 -13.70
C LYS A 6 -2.78 6.26 -13.19
N ILE A 7 -2.00 6.15 -12.12
CA ILE A 7 -1.58 4.87 -11.54
C ILE A 7 -2.76 4.17 -10.86
N THR A 8 -3.50 4.90 -10.05
CA THR A 8 -4.69 4.38 -9.36
C THR A 8 -5.73 3.86 -10.35
N SER A 9 -5.99 4.60 -11.46
CA SER A 9 -6.91 4.15 -12.52
C SER A 9 -6.42 2.90 -13.26
N VAL A 10 -5.11 2.78 -13.51
CA VAL A 10 -4.53 1.59 -14.16
C VAL A 10 -4.65 0.35 -13.28
N ILE A 11 -4.43 0.50 -11.97
CA ILE A 11 -4.62 -0.62 -11.02
C ILE A 11 -6.08 -1.06 -10.99
N GLU A 12 -7.02 -0.11 -10.97
CA GLU A 12 -8.45 -0.41 -11.01
C GLU A 12 -8.85 -1.14 -12.29
N GLU A 13 -8.37 -0.70 -13.46
CA GLU A 13 -8.60 -1.37 -14.74
C GLU A 13 -8.00 -2.78 -14.78
N HIS A 14 -6.79 -2.98 -14.22
CA HIS A 14 -6.15 -4.29 -14.20
C HIS A 14 -6.91 -5.27 -13.29
N ILE A 15 -7.34 -4.82 -12.12
CA ILE A 15 -8.17 -5.62 -11.20
C ILE A 15 -9.52 -5.97 -11.83
N VAL A 16 -10.13 -5.05 -12.59
CA VAL A 16 -11.39 -5.27 -13.30
C VAL A 16 -11.19 -6.21 -14.49
N CYS A 17 -10.12 -6.07 -15.28
CA CYS A 17 -9.87 -6.90 -16.48
C CYS A 17 -9.69 -8.39 -16.16
N CYS A 18 -9.06 -8.74 -15.04
CA CYS A 18 -8.91 -10.12 -14.59
C CYS A 18 -10.26 -10.79 -14.20
N LYS A 19 -11.30 -9.99 -13.91
CA LYS A 19 -12.63 -10.49 -13.48
C LYS A 19 -13.63 -10.73 -14.62
N TYR A 20 -13.43 -10.18 -15.83
CA TYR A 20 -14.44 -10.17 -16.89
C TYR A 20 -14.20 -11.10 -18.09
N SER A 21 -13.32 -12.09 -17.96
CA SER A 21 -13.15 -13.13 -18.99
C SER A 21 -14.12 -14.29 -18.79
N GLY A 22 -15.41 -14.04 -18.92
CA GLY A 22 -16.43 -15.08 -19.02
C GLY A 22 -17.71 -14.77 -18.26
N MET A 23 -18.72 -14.21 -18.96
CA MET A 23 -20.12 -14.65 -18.86
C MET A 23 -21.03 -13.82 -19.74
N ARG A 24 -21.60 -14.47 -20.75
CA ARG A 24 -22.84 -14.02 -21.39
C ARG A 24 -24.02 -14.71 -20.73
N GLY A 25 -24.96 -13.90 -20.29
CA GLY A 25 -26.39 -14.18 -20.17
C GLY A 25 -26.84 -15.25 -19.19
N ILE A 26 -27.68 -14.80 -18.25
CA ILE A 26 -29.00 -15.43 -17.97
C ILE A 26 -29.65 -14.66 -16.78
N MET A 27 -30.92 -14.31 -16.93
CA MET A 27 -31.98 -13.88 -16.00
C MET A 27 -31.61 -13.57 -14.52
N ALA A 28 -32.20 -12.50 -14.00
CA ALA A 28 -32.15 -12.00 -12.61
C ALA A 28 -32.45 -13.10 -11.55
N ARG A 29 -31.46 -13.91 -11.28
CA ARG A 29 -31.36 -14.69 -10.06
C ARG A 29 -30.80 -13.72 -9.02
N LYS A 30 -31.47 -13.60 -7.86
CA LYS A 30 -30.96 -12.87 -6.69
C LYS A 30 -29.47 -13.17 -6.57
N GLU A 31 -28.60 -12.21 -6.93
CA GLU A 31 -27.15 -12.41 -7.02
C GLU A 31 -26.67 -12.98 -5.70
N MET A 32 -26.18 -14.21 -5.71
CA MET A 32 -25.56 -14.78 -4.53
C MET A 32 -24.33 -13.94 -4.22
N ILE A 33 -24.30 -13.33 -3.05
CA ILE A 33 -23.18 -12.52 -2.59
C ILE A 33 -21.96 -13.43 -2.50
N THR A 34 -20.98 -13.14 -3.34
CA THR A 34 -19.71 -13.88 -3.41
C THR A 34 -18.74 -13.39 -2.33
N ILE A 35 -17.75 -14.23 -2.01
CA ILE A 35 -16.62 -13.87 -1.15
C ILE A 35 -15.95 -12.60 -1.65
N ASP A 36 -15.68 -12.55 -2.97
CA ASP A 36 -15.03 -11.41 -3.61
C ASP A 36 -15.82 -10.12 -3.44
N LYS A 37 -17.15 -10.16 -3.58
CA LYS A 37 -18.00 -8.98 -3.40
C LYS A 37 -17.95 -8.44 -1.96
N ILE A 38 -17.91 -9.34 -0.97
CA ILE A 38 -17.77 -8.94 0.44
C ILE A 38 -16.40 -8.29 0.67
N LEU A 39 -15.33 -8.93 0.20
CA LEU A 39 -13.97 -8.42 0.35
C LEU A 39 -13.77 -7.11 -0.42
N ASP A 40 -14.21 -7.02 -1.67
CA ASP A 40 -14.13 -5.81 -2.48
C ASP A 40 -14.89 -4.65 -1.80
N THR A 41 -16.07 -4.93 -1.24
CA THR A 41 -16.84 -3.91 -0.51
C THR A 41 -16.09 -3.44 0.75
N ALA A 42 -15.56 -4.36 1.53
CA ALA A 42 -14.82 -4.04 2.75
C ALA A 42 -13.52 -3.28 2.44
N PHE A 43 -12.80 -3.68 1.39
CA PHE A 43 -11.61 -2.99 0.90
C PHE A 43 -11.91 -1.57 0.41
N ALA A 44 -12.95 -1.41 -0.42
CA ALA A 44 -13.37 -0.08 -0.88
C ALA A 44 -13.76 0.83 0.29
N MET A 45 -14.47 0.30 1.30
CA MET A 45 -14.77 1.05 2.52
C MET A 45 -13.51 1.46 3.28
N THR A 46 -12.52 0.57 3.38
CA THR A 46 -11.25 0.89 4.03
C THR A 46 -10.57 2.04 3.31
N ARG A 47 -10.49 2.00 2.00
CA ARG A 47 -9.84 3.00 1.15
C ARG A 47 -10.54 4.36 1.23
N GLU A 48 -11.87 4.37 1.20
CA GLU A 48 -12.68 5.60 1.19
C GLU A 48 -12.87 6.22 2.58
N GLU A 49 -13.09 5.38 3.59
CA GLU A 49 -13.63 5.81 4.89
C GLU A 49 -12.72 5.42 6.08
N GLY A 50 -11.67 4.63 5.84
CA GLY A 50 -10.75 4.11 6.85
C GLY A 50 -11.18 2.77 7.44
N PHE A 51 -10.18 2.00 7.90
CA PHE A 51 -10.34 0.63 8.36
C PHE A 51 -11.26 0.47 9.58
N ALA A 52 -11.28 1.45 10.49
CA ALA A 52 -12.13 1.44 11.66
C ALA A 52 -13.64 1.37 11.31
N ASN A 53 -14.00 1.77 10.10
CA ASN A 53 -15.37 1.78 9.60
C ASN A 53 -15.84 0.42 9.04
N VAL A 54 -14.94 -0.57 8.91
CA VAL A 54 -15.25 -1.91 8.39
C VAL A 54 -15.88 -2.76 9.49
N THR A 55 -17.21 -2.75 9.53
CA THR A 55 -18.02 -3.58 10.43
C THR A 55 -18.98 -4.45 9.61
N ALA A 56 -19.38 -5.62 10.14
CA ALA A 56 -20.29 -6.52 9.43
C ALA A 56 -21.57 -5.83 8.96
N ARG A 57 -22.11 -4.95 9.80
CA ARG A 57 -23.35 -4.20 9.52
C ARG A 57 -23.18 -3.24 8.35
N ARG A 58 -22.07 -2.49 8.32
CA ARG A 58 -21.79 -1.52 7.27
C ARG A 58 -21.43 -2.20 5.95
N VAL A 59 -20.59 -3.24 6.01
CA VAL A 59 -20.25 -4.05 4.82
C VAL A 59 -21.49 -4.68 4.22
N ALA A 60 -22.37 -5.29 5.03
CA ALA A 60 -23.63 -5.86 4.58
C ALA A 60 -24.54 -4.81 3.92
N ALA A 61 -24.70 -3.65 4.55
CA ALA A 61 -25.51 -2.55 4.00
C ALA A 61 -24.96 -2.07 2.65
N LYS A 62 -23.63 -1.85 2.54
CA LYS A 62 -22.98 -1.38 1.30
C LYS A 62 -22.96 -2.47 0.22
N ALA A 63 -22.89 -3.76 0.59
CA ALA A 63 -22.99 -4.90 -0.34
C ALA A 63 -24.43 -5.23 -0.75
N GLY A 64 -25.45 -4.59 -0.14
CA GLY A 64 -26.87 -4.85 -0.44
C GLY A 64 -27.38 -6.19 0.09
N CYS A 65 -26.89 -6.66 1.25
CA CYS A 65 -27.27 -7.93 1.86
C CYS A 65 -27.49 -7.84 3.37
N SER A 66 -27.87 -8.96 3.99
CA SER A 66 -27.82 -9.10 5.46
C SER A 66 -26.38 -9.48 5.91
N THR A 67 -26.13 -9.49 7.21
CA THR A 67 -24.84 -9.90 7.77
C THR A 67 -24.58 -11.42 7.67
N GLN A 68 -25.64 -12.23 7.47
CA GLN A 68 -25.52 -13.68 7.41
C GLN A 68 -24.56 -14.22 6.32
N PRO A 69 -24.55 -13.69 5.06
CA PRO A 69 -23.58 -14.07 4.06
C PRO A 69 -22.14 -13.84 4.47
N ILE A 70 -21.86 -12.73 5.20
CA ILE A 70 -20.51 -12.41 5.69
C ILE A 70 -20.01 -13.52 6.61
N PHE A 71 -20.81 -13.89 7.62
CA PHE A 71 -20.46 -14.94 8.59
C PHE A 71 -20.58 -16.37 8.07
N ARG A 72 -21.09 -16.54 6.84
CA ARG A 72 -20.99 -17.83 6.12
C ARG A 72 -19.60 -18.04 5.53
N VAL A 73 -18.94 -16.93 5.14
CA VAL A 73 -17.62 -16.92 4.47
C VAL A 73 -16.50 -16.75 5.48
N TYR A 74 -16.64 -15.77 6.37
CA TYR A 74 -15.68 -15.45 7.41
C TYR A 74 -16.26 -15.85 8.77
N LYS A 75 -15.52 -16.63 9.58
CA LYS A 75 -16.00 -17.09 10.89
C LYS A 75 -16.29 -15.94 11.85
N ASN A 76 -15.51 -14.85 11.70
CA ASN A 76 -15.61 -13.64 12.53
C ASN A 76 -15.14 -12.43 11.73
N MET A 77 -15.20 -11.25 12.35
CA MET A 77 -14.70 -10.02 11.73
C MET A 77 -13.18 -9.99 11.58
N GLU A 78 -12.45 -10.69 12.44
CA GLU A 78 -10.99 -10.74 12.38
C GLU A 78 -10.51 -11.40 11.10
N GLU A 79 -11.13 -12.50 10.67
CA GLU A 79 -10.82 -13.13 9.37
C GLU A 79 -11.11 -12.20 8.19
N LEU A 80 -12.18 -11.41 8.23
CA LEU A 80 -12.45 -10.40 7.20
C LEU A 80 -11.43 -9.27 7.25
N TRP A 81 -11.05 -8.81 8.43
CA TRP A 81 -10.04 -7.76 8.60
C TRP A 81 -8.67 -8.22 8.14
N ASP A 82 -8.27 -9.47 8.44
CA ASP A 82 -7.04 -10.07 7.90
C ASP A 82 -7.05 -10.09 6.36
N ALA A 83 -8.18 -10.49 5.75
CA ALA A 83 -8.32 -10.50 4.29
C ALA A 83 -8.24 -9.09 3.68
N VAL A 84 -8.82 -8.09 4.32
CA VAL A 84 -8.73 -6.67 3.89
C VAL A 84 -7.28 -6.17 4.00
N TYR A 85 -6.59 -6.49 5.09
CA TYR A 85 -5.19 -6.12 5.28
C TYR A 85 -4.27 -6.73 4.22
N GLU A 86 -4.40 -8.03 3.95
CA GLU A 86 -3.64 -8.71 2.90
C GLU A 86 -3.94 -8.12 1.50
N ARG A 87 -5.19 -7.76 1.23
CA ARG A 87 -5.58 -7.08 -0.02
C ARG A 87 -4.96 -5.69 -0.11
N ALA A 88 -4.88 -4.95 1.00
CA ALA A 88 -4.24 -3.64 1.04
C ALA A 88 -2.72 -3.75 0.80
N ALA A 89 -2.06 -4.76 1.38
CA ALA A 89 -0.65 -5.02 1.16
C ALA A 89 -0.37 -5.39 -0.31
N ALA A 90 -1.18 -6.26 -0.91
CA ALA A 90 -1.07 -6.60 -2.33
C ALA A 90 -1.28 -5.36 -3.22
N TYR A 91 -2.27 -4.53 -2.91
CA TYR A 91 -2.53 -3.29 -3.65
C TYR A 91 -1.34 -2.31 -3.59
N PHE A 92 -0.68 -2.19 -2.43
CA PHE A 92 0.55 -1.40 -2.32
C PHE A 92 1.69 -1.94 -3.21
N LEU A 93 1.88 -3.26 -3.27
CA LEU A 93 2.91 -3.86 -4.12
C LEU A 93 2.62 -3.65 -5.61
N ASP A 94 1.37 -3.75 -6.03
CA ASP A 94 0.95 -3.43 -7.40
C ASP A 94 1.18 -1.95 -7.70
N TYR A 95 0.82 -1.06 -6.77
CA TYR A 95 1.07 0.38 -6.87
C TYR A 95 2.58 0.66 -7.06
N TYR A 96 3.43 0.08 -6.21
CA TYR A 96 4.88 0.21 -6.31
C TYR A 96 5.43 -0.31 -7.64
N SER A 97 4.94 -1.45 -8.11
CA SER A 97 5.41 -2.07 -9.35
C SER A 97 5.11 -1.22 -10.60
N LEU A 98 3.99 -0.50 -10.58
CA LEU A 98 3.52 0.36 -11.66
C LEU A 98 4.02 1.81 -11.54
N TYR A 99 4.62 2.18 -10.41
CA TYR A 99 5.11 3.54 -10.21
C TYR A 99 6.30 3.86 -11.12
N PRO A 100 6.36 5.07 -11.73
CA PRO A 100 7.45 5.46 -12.62
C PRO A 100 8.82 5.39 -11.94
N ARG A 101 9.78 4.74 -12.58
CA ARG A 101 11.15 4.59 -12.08
C ARG A 101 12.06 5.63 -12.74
N THR A 102 12.11 6.82 -12.17
CA THR A 102 12.90 7.96 -12.70
C THR A 102 14.09 8.33 -11.82
N GLY A 103 14.16 7.81 -10.60
CA GLY A 103 15.25 8.02 -9.65
C GLY A 103 16.52 7.29 -10.08
N LYS A 104 17.67 7.93 -9.88
CA LYS A 104 18.99 7.46 -10.31
C LYS A 104 19.78 6.78 -9.20
N THR A 105 19.38 7.00 -7.94
CA THR A 105 20.05 6.42 -6.77
C THR A 105 19.23 5.27 -6.19
N PRO A 106 19.87 4.30 -5.50
CA PRO A 106 19.16 3.32 -4.69
C PRO A 106 18.17 4.00 -3.73
N PHE A 107 17.07 3.32 -3.45
CA PHE A 107 15.97 3.77 -2.58
C PHE A 107 15.14 4.96 -3.09
N ALA A 108 15.58 5.72 -4.13
CA ALA A 108 14.85 6.87 -4.62
C ALA A 108 13.48 6.48 -5.22
N ASN A 109 13.43 5.44 -6.05
CA ASN A 109 12.17 4.96 -6.65
C ASN A 109 11.22 4.38 -5.60
N LEU A 110 11.76 3.63 -4.62
CA LEU A 110 10.99 3.11 -3.50
C LEU A 110 10.41 4.26 -2.66
N GLY A 111 11.23 5.28 -2.36
CA GLY A 111 10.81 6.44 -1.60
C GLY A 111 9.72 7.25 -2.29
N MET A 112 9.86 7.49 -3.60
CA MET A 112 8.86 8.20 -4.39
C MET A 112 7.52 7.48 -4.39
N ALA A 113 7.51 6.18 -4.69
CA ALA A 113 6.28 5.38 -4.68
C ALA A 113 5.62 5.35 -3.30
N TYR A 114 6.42 5.24 -2.24
CA TYR A 114 5.94 5.19 -0.86
C TYR A 114 5.30 6.52 -0.41
N ILE A 115 5.95 7.65 -0.69
CA ILE A 115 5.43 8.98 -0.36
C ILE A 115 4.19 9.29 -1.19
N ALA A 116 4.19 8.93 -2.48
CA ALA A 116 3.02 9.10 -3.34
C ALA A 116 1.84 8.26 -2.85
N PHE A 117 2.06 7.02 -2.45
CA PHE A 117 1.03 6.16 -1.87
C PHE A 117 0.42 6.76 -0.59
N ALA A 118 1.24 7.35 0.28
CA ALA A 118 0.74 8.05 1.47
C ALA A 118 -0.19 9.23 1.12
N ARG A 119 0.10 9.93 0.03
CA ARG A 119 -0.72 11.06 -0.45
C ARG A 119 -2.01 10.62 -1.11
N GLU A 120 -1.95 9.59 -1.94
CA GLU A 120 -3.07 9.15 -2.79
C GLU A 120 -3.99 8.16 -2.09
N GLU A 121 -3.42 7.29 -1.26
CA GLU A 121 -4.11 6.18 -0.60
C GLU A 121 -3.98 6.27 0.93
N ARG A 122 -4.27 7.46 1.46
CA ARG A 122 -4.09 7.81 2.87
C ARG A 122 -4.56 6.72 3.84
N HIS A 123 -5.79 6.23 3.70
CA HIS A 123 -6.34 5.27 4.65
C HIS A 123 -5.68 3.89 4.55
N LEU A 124 -5.27 3.49 3.34
CA LEU A 124 -4.50 2.25 3.16
C LEU A 124 -3.09 2.40 3.74
N PHE A 125 -2.47 3.57 3.54
CA PHE A 125 -1.16 3.86 4.13
C PHE A 125 -1.23 3.85 5.67
N GLU A 126 -2.23 4.50 6.25
CA GLU A 126 -2.47 4.48 7.69
C GLU A 126 -2.62 3.04 8.21
N LEU A 127 -3.44 2.22 7.55
CA LEU A 127 -3.64 0.81 7.91
C LEU A 127 -2.33 0.01 7.89
N LEU A 128 -1.55 0.13 6.81
CA LEU A 128 -0.38 -0.73 6.59
C LEU A 128 0.84 -0.29 7.41
N PHE A 129 1.06 1.03 7.56
CA PHE A 129 2.35 1.56 7.97
C PHE A 129 2.33 2.42 9.24
N VAL A 130 1.19 3.00 9.60
CA VAL A 130 1.09 3.93 10.74
C VAL A 130 0.31 3.32 11.91
N SER A 131 -0.84 2.69 11.62
CA SER A 131 -1.73 2.19 12.67
C SER A 131 -1.05 1.17 13.55
N ASP A 132 -1.16 1.37 14.86
CA ASP A 132 -0.80 0.36 15.84
C ASP A 132 -1.94 -0.68 15.91
N ASN A 133 -1.58 -1.97 15.82
CA ASN A 133 -2.53 -3.07 15.98
C ASN A 133 -2.72 -3.44 17.46
N GLN A 134 -2.83 -2.44 18.34
CA GLN A 134 -3.01 -2.66 19.78
C GLN A 134 -4.28 -3.45 20.08
N ASP A 135 -5.31 -3.30 19.24
CA ASP A 135 -6.58 -4.02 19.39
C ASP A 135 -6.53 -5.46 18.86
N GLY A 136 -5.41 -5.92 18.28
CA GLY A 136 -5.27 -7.28 17.74
C GLY A 136 -6.25 -7.61 16.61
N LYS A 137 -6.81 -6.60 15.94
CA LYS A 137 -7.90 -6.78 14.95
C LYS A 137 -7.49 -7.53 13.69
N HIS A 138 -6.20 -7.57 13.38
CA HIS A 138 -5.66 -8.27 12.21
C HIS A 138 -4.19 -8.67 12.43
N LYS A 139 -3.70 -9.62 11.65
CA LYS A 139 -2.29 -10.05 11.69
C LYS A 139 -1.43 -9.02 10.95
N LYS A 140 -0.86 -8.06 11.68
CA LYS A 140 0.02 -7.05 11.10
C LYS A 140 1.38 -7.64 10.72
N LYS A 141 1.74 -7.53 9.46
CA LYS A 141 3.11 -7.80 8.98
C LYS A 141 4.06 -6.69 9.44
N ARG A 142 5.35 -7.02 9.58
CA ARG A 142 6.37 -6.00 9.75
C ARG A 142 6.44 -5.14 8.48
N MET A 143 6.68 -3.86 8.65
CA MET A 143 6.81 -2.90 7.55
C MET A 143 7.79 -3.38 6.47
N TYR A 144 8.95 -3.92 6.88
CA TYR A 144 9.93 -4.51 5.98
C TYR A 144 9.33 -5.63 5.11
N GLU A 145 8.51 -6.51 5.67
CA GLU A 145 7.88 -7.62 4.95
C GLU A 145 6.93 -7.13 3.86
N ILE A 146 6.15 -6.09 4.16
CA ILE A 146 5.24 -5.48 3.18
C ILE A 146 6.04 -4.85 2.04
N LEU A 147 7.06 -4.03 2.36
CA LEU A 147 7.87 -3.34 1.36
C LEU A 147 8.68 -4.28 0.47
N ASN A 148 9.25 -5.33 1.10
CA ASN A 148 10.05 -6.28 0.37
C ASN A 148 9.19 -7.12 -0.58
N GLY A 149 7.98 -7.52 -0.16
CA GLY A 149 7.12 -8.41 -0.90
C GLY A 149 7.82 -9.68 -1.35
N ASP A 150 7.16 -10.49 -2.15
CA ASP A 150 7.74 -11.72 -2.72
C ASP A 150 8.81 -11.40 -3.79
N ALA A 151 8.73 -10.23 -4.41
CA ALA A 151 9.71 -9.77 -5.41
C ALA A 151 11.06 -9.33 -4.82
N GLY A 152 11.18 -9.18 -3.50
CA GLY A 152 12.41 -8.78 -2.84
C GLY A 152 12.81 -7.32 -3.10
N ASN A 153 11.85 -6.42 -3.17
CA ASN A 153 12.06 -5.02 -3.55
C ASN A 153 13.12 -4.30 -2.69
N VAL A 154 13.07 -4.48 -1.36
CA VAL A 154 14.06 -3.88 -0.45
C VAL A 154 15.44 -4.53 -0.61
N VAL A 155 15.48 -5.85 -0.74
CA VAL A 155 16.73 -6.60 -1.01
C VAL A 155 17.37 -6.13 -2.31
N TYR A 156 16.57 -5.88 -3.34
CA TYR A 156 17.05 -5.35 -4.62
C TYR A 156 17.73 -3.98 -4.44
N GLU A 157 17.07 -3.03 -3.74
CA GLU A 157 17.61 -1.69 -3.50
C GLU A 157 18.90 -1.72 -2.65
N ILE A 158 18.95 -2.58 -1.62
CA ILE A 158 20.16 -2.80 -0.81
C ILE A 158 21.31 -3.35 -1.67
N ASN A 159 21.01 -4.27 -2.61
CA ASN A 159 22.02 -4.80 -3.51
C ASN A 159 22.52 -3.75 -4.51
N LEU A 160 21.66 -2.85 -5.00
CA LEU A 160 22.09 -1.72 -5.82
C LEU A 160 23.06 -0.82 -5.05
N ALA A 161 22.78 -0.50 -3.78
CA ALA A 161 23.68 0.30 -2.94
C ALA A 161 25.04 -0.41 -2.73
N ARG A 162 25.02 -1.75 -2.54
CA ARG A 162 26.25 -2.55 -2.42
C ARG A 162 27.09 -2.51 -3.70
N VAL A 163 26.46 -2.67 -4.87
CA VAL A 163 27.13 -2.60 -6.18
C VAL A 163 27.67 -1.18 -6.44
N ALA A 164 27.01 -0.15 -5.94
CA ALA A 164 27.49 1.24 -5.97
C ALA A 164 28.67 1.49 -5.01
N GLY A 165 29.15 0.49 -4.27
CA GLY A 165 30.33 0.59 -3.41
C GLY A 165 30.01 1.05 -1.98
N CYS A 166 28.76 1.01 -1.53
CA CYS A 166 28.43 1.35 -0.15
C CYS A 166 29.02 0.32 0.83
N PRO A 167 29.82 0.75 1.84
CA PRO A 167 30.41 -0.16 2.81
C PRO A 167 29.38 -0.86 3.70
N ASP A 168 28.33 -0.15 4.10
CA ASP A 168 27.21 -0.68 4.88
C ASP A 168 25.85 -0.30 4.25
N PRO A 169 25.39 -1.11 3.27
CA PRO A 169 24.12 -0.86 2.61
C PRO A 169 22.91 -1.05 3.52
N GLY A 170 23.05 -1.79 4.62
CA GLY A 170 21.99 -2.00 5.60
C GLY A 170 21.74 -0.75 6.46
N ASP A 171 22.82 -0.13 6.95
CA ASP A 171 22.75 1.13 7.67
C ASP A 171 22.23 2.26 6.76
N LEU A 172 22.75 2.34 5.53
CA LEU A 172 22.25 3.29 4.53
C LEU A 172 20.74 3.11 4.26
N PHE A 173 20.28 1.85 4.10
CA PHE A 173 18.85 1.57 3.96
C PHE A 173 18.06 2.09 5.17
N MET A 174 18.52 1.83 6.39
CA MET A 174 17.81 2.26 7.60
C MET A 174 17.70 3.78 7.69
N LYS A 175 18.78 4.51 7.39
CA LYS A 175 18.80 5.99 7.37
C LYS A 175 17.83 6.54 6.31
N MET A 176 17.90 6.01 5.09
CA MET A 176 16.98 6.38 4.01
C MET A 176 15.53 6.04 4.38
N TRP A 177 15.31 4.88 5.00
CA TRP A 177 13.98 4.45 5.39
C TRP A 177 13.33 5.36 6.43
N ILE A 178 14.06 5.71 7.50
CA ILE A 178 13.58 6.66 8.52
C ILE A 178 13.21 7.99 7.86
N PHE A 179 14.04 8.48 6.94
CA PHE A 179 13.80 9.72 6.21
C PHE A 179 12.56 9.65 5.32
N ILE A 180 12.43 8.60 4.51
CA ILE A 180 11.30 8.36 3.61
C ILE A 180 9.99 8.23 4.40
N HIS A 181 10.00 7.44 5.48
CA HIS A 181 8.82 7.25 6.33
C HIS A 181 8.40 8.55 7.01
N GLY A 182 9.34 9.33 7.50
CA GLY A 182 9.07 10.67 8.06
C GLY A 182 8.38 11.58 7.04
N ALA A 183 8.90 11.67 5.82
CA ALA A 183 8.30 12.46 4.73
C ALA A 183 6.87 11.98 4.37
N ALA A 184 6.67 10.67 4.32
CA ALA A 184 5.34 10.08 4.07
C ALA A 184 4.35 10.41 5.20
N CYS A 185 4.76 10.31 6.47
CA CYS A 185 3.92 10.68 7.60
C CYS A 185 3.57 12.18 7.59
N MET A 186 4.52 13.06 7.28
CA MET A 186 4.27 14.50 7.12
C MET A 186 3.27 14.79 5.98
N SER A 187 3.22 13.94 4.96
CA SER A 187 2.22 14.07 3.89
C SER A 187 0.78 13.84 4.39
N LEU A 188 0.59 13.04 5.44
CA LEU A 188 -0.72 12.80 6.04
C LEU A 188 -1.23 14.00 6.84
N THR A 189 -0.33 14.79 7.42
CA THR A 189 -0.67 15.97 8.22
C THR A 189 -0.74 17.26 7.39
N GLY A 190 -0.32 17.20 6.13
CA GLY A 190 -0.27 18.36 5.23
C GLY A 190 0.97 19.23 5.44
N ASP A 191 1.96 18.74 6.21
CA ASP A 191 3.21 19.46 6.49
C ASP A 191 4.31 19.17 5.44
N TYR A 192 3.99 18.37 4.40
CA TYR A 192 4.88 18.04 3.31
C TYR A 192 4.28 18.48 1.98
N ASP A 193 4.68 19.65 1.51
CA ASP A 193 4.15 20.34 0.33
C ASP A 193 5.10 20.33 -0.90
N LEU A 194 6.20 19.56 -0.82
CA LEU A 194 7.14 19.44 -1.93
C LEU A 194 6.51 18.76 -3.14
N THR A 195 6.83 19.30 -4.31
CA THR A 195 6.48 18.67 -5.60
C THR A 195 7.23 17.35 -5.78
N ASP A 196 6.79 16.51 -6.73
CA ASP A 196 7.49 15.24 -7.02
C ASP A 196 8.94 15.46 -7.46
N LEU A 197 9.21 16.52 -8.23
CA LEU A 197 10.59 16.88 -8.61
C LEU A 197 11.44 17.25 -7.38
N GLN A 198 10.91 18.06 -6.48
CA GLN A 198 11.61 18.46 -5.26
C GLN A 198 11.79 17.26 -4.33
N THR A 199 10.79 16.39 -4.22
CA THR A 199 10.86 15.15 -3.45
C THR A 199 11.96 14.24 -4.01
N MET A 200 12.03 14.05 -5.32
CA MET A 200 13.08 13.25 -5.95
C MET A 200 14.47 13.83 -5.67
N GLN A 201 14.65 15.13 -5.86
CA GLN A 201 15.92 15.81 -5.56
C GLN A 201 16.32 15.65 -4.09
N LEU A 202 15.37 15.79 -3.18
CA LEU A 202 15.61 15.61 -1.75
C LEU A 202 16.03 14.17 -1.42
N LEU A 203 15.38 13.17 -1.98
CA LEU A 203 15.75 11.76 -1.80
C LEU A 203 17.16 11.46 -2.33
N GLU A 204 17.49 11.94 -3.52
CA GLU A 204 18.82 11.74 -4.11
C GLU A 204 19.92 12.46 -3.31
N HIS A 205 19.67 13.70 -2.86
CA HIS A 205 20.62 14.42 -2.00
C HIS A 205 20.81 13.73 -0.65
N SER A 206 19.74 13.24 -0.04
CA SER A 206 19.80 12.50 1.24
C SER A 206 20.57 11.20 1.08
N TYR A 207 20.38 10.48 -0.04
CA TYR A 207 21.16 9.29 -0.35
C TYR A 207 22.66 9.59 -0.35
N TYR A 208 23.10 10.63 -1.09
CA TYR A 208 24.53 10.98 -1.13
C TYR A 208 25.07 11.47 0.21
N ALA A 209 24.27 12.19 0.99
CA ALA A 209 24.67 12.64 2.32
C ALA A 209 24.94 11.44 3.25
N PHE A 210 24.01 10.48 3.32
CA PHE A 210 24.14 9.29 4.14
C PHE A 210 25.21 8.33 3.61
N TYR A 211 25.33 8.18 2.29
CA TYR A 211 26.39 7.38 1.67
C TYR A 211 27.79 7.90 2.04
N ASN A 212 28.02 9.21 1.93
CA ASN A 212 29.30 9.82 2.27
C ASN A 212 29.63 9.68 3.77
N GLU A 213 28.63 9.63 4.64
CA GLU A 213 28.82 9.35 6.07
C GLU A 213 29.29 7.92 6.29
N THR A 214 28.69 6.92 5.64
CA THR A 214 29.09 5.51 5.74
C THR A 214 30.50 5.24 5.21
N THR A 215 31.05 6.09 4.33
CA THR A 215 32.39 5.94 3.77
C THR A 215 33.48 6.61 4.60
N ARG A 216 33.12 7.46 5.59
CA ARG A 216 34.07 8.20 6.44
C ARG A 216 34.31 7.56 7.80
N GLY A 217 33.52 6.56 8.18
CA GLY A 217 33.65 5.79 9.43
C GLY A 217 34.39 4.50 9.18
#